data_3575c497e0e4b34ebe1f1c0c210a912c
#
_entry.id   3575c497e0e4b34ebe1f1c0c210a912c
#
_cell.length_a   1.000
_cell.length_b   1.000
_cell.length_c   1.000
_cell.angle_alpha   90.00
_cell.angle_beta   90.00
_cell.angle_gamma   90.00
#
_symmetry.space_group_name_H-M   'P 1'
#
loop_
_entity.id
_entity.type
_entity.pdbx_description
1 polymer ?
#
loop_
_entity_poly.entity_id
_entity_poly.type
_entity_poly.pdbx_seq_one_letter_code
_entity_poly.pdbx_strand_id
1 'polypeptide(L)'
;LVCLVGSEMCIRDRLFRVGDFYETFGNDAIIASKILDIVLTKRANGSSNIELAGFPYHSLQTYLPKLVRSGNKVAICEQLEDPKMTKKIVKRGVTEIITPGVTFNDNTLEIKKNNFLASVYIDKLFGISFLDVTTGDFFTYEGDEISIVRLINSFNPKEILISKTQINELKNKFTS
;
A
#
# COMPACT_ATOMS: atom_id res chain seq x y z
N LEU A 1 -7.70 2.22 10.39
CA LEU A 1 -6.31 1.76 10.51
C LEU A 1 -5.44 2.71 9.70
N VAL A 2 -4.67 3.55 10.38
CA VAL A 2 -3.75 4.49 9.70
C VAL A 2 -2.46 3.74 9.34
N CYS A 3 -2.09 3.75 8.07
CA CYS A 3 -0.83 3.16 7.62
C CYS A 3 0.33 4.13 7.87
N LEU A 4 1.21 3.81 8.81
CA LEU A 4 2.42 4.59 9.08
C LEU A 4 3.52 4.17 8.10
N VAL A 5 3.92 5.07 7.19
CA VAL A 5 4.95 4.81 6.18
C VAL A 5 6.26 5.45 6.60
N GLY A 6 7.20 4.66 7.07
CA GLY A 6 8.51 5.16 7.51
C GLY A 6 9.63 4.13 7.50
N SER A 7 9.39 2.89 7.15
CA SER A 7 10.43 1.86 7.05
C SER A 7 10.32 1.04 5.79
N GLU A 8 11.43 0.45 5.35
CA GLU A 8 11.50 -0.48 4.21
C GLU A 8 10.59 -1.71 4.35
N MET A 9 9.96 -1.89 5.52
CA MET A 9 9.11 -3.01 5.86
C MET A 9 7.65 -2.91 5.39
N CYS A 10 7.26 -1.84 4.70
CA CYS A 10 5.86 -1.59 4.34
C CYS A 10 5.54 -1.79 2.86
N ILE A 11 6.40 -2.42 2.06
CA ILE A 11 5.98 -2.99 0.79
C ILE A 11 5.44 -4.39 1.11
N ARG A 12 4.20 -4.44 1.55
CA ARG A 12 3.45 -5.68 1.66
C ARG A 12 2.65 -5.83 0.39
N ASP A 13 2.50 -7.07 -0.06
CA ASP A 13 1.73 -7.49 -1.22
C ASP A 13 2.36 -7.06 -2.57
N ARG A 14 3.40 -7.81 -2.96
CA ARG A 14 3.93 -7.75 -4.33
C ARG A 14 3.10 -8.66 -5.21
N LEU A 15 2.47 -8.07 -6.22
CA LEU A 15 1.78 -8.79 -7.29
C LEU A 15 2.73 -8.94 -8.46
N PHE A 16 3.16 -10.17 -8.73
CA PHE A 16 4.06 -10.49 -9.83
C PHE A 16 3.28 -10.97 -11.04
N ARG A 17 3.48 -10.32 -12.19
CA ARG A 17 2.96 -10.82 -13.44
C ARG A 17 3.69 -12.11 -13.84
N VAL A 18 2.96 -13.22 -13.91
CA VAL A 18 3.45 -14.52 -14.31
C VAL A 18 2.50 -15.09 -15.36
N GLY A 19 2.86 -14.96 -16.64
CA GLY A 19 1.98 -15.30 -17.75
C GLY A 19 0.66 -14.52 -17.69
N ASP A 20 -0.45 -15.24 -17.60
CA ASP A 20 -1.79 -14.66 -17.57
C ASP A 20 -2.33 -14.39 -16.15
N PHE A 21 -1.46 -14.46 -15.11
CA PHE A 21 -1.83 -14.26 -13.73
C PHE A 21 -0.98 -13.16 -13.07
N TYR A 22 -1.57 -12.52 -12.05
CA TYR A 22 -0.83 -11.90 -10.98
C TYR A 22 -0.72 -12.89 -9.83
N GLU A 23 0.49 -13.19 -9.43
CA GLU A 23 0.81 -14.12 -8.35
C GLU A 23 1.50 -13.39 -7.20
N THR A 24 1.21 -13.82 -5.98
CA THR A 24 1.88 -13.39 -4.76
C THR A 24 2.33 -14.61 -3.95
N PHE A 25 3.38 -14.47 -3.13
CA PHE A 25 4.10 -15.59 -2.54
C PHE A 25 4.28 -15.44 -1.03
N GLY A 26 4.43 -16.57 -0.34
CA GLY A 26 4.74 -16.62 1.08
C GLY A 26 3.67 -15.94 1.94
N ASN A 27 4.10 -15.09 2.86
CA ASN A 27 3.19 -14.38 3.77
C ASN A 27 2.21 -13.46 3.06
N ASP A 28 2.65 -12.83 1.96
CA ASP A 28 1.80 -11.96 1.14
C ASP A 28 0.66 -12.77 0.50
N ALA A 29 0.93 -14.03 0.09
CA ALA A 29 -0.09 -14.93 -0.44
C ALA A 29 -1.15 -15.30 0.60
N ILE A 30 -0.73 -15.52 1.84
CA ILE A 30 -1.65 -15.83 2.96
C ILE A 30 -2.58 -14.64 3.25
N ILE A 31 -2.02 -13.43 3.23
CA ILE A 31 -2.79 -12.20 3.46
C ILE A 31 -3.74 -11.94 2.30
N ALA A 32 -3.22 -11.96 1.07
CA ALA A 32 -3.99 -11.71 -0.13
C ALA A 32 -5.13 -12.72 -0.30
N SER A 33 -4.90 -14.01 -0.04
CA SER A 33 -5.94 -15.04 -0.15
C SER A 33 -7.12 -14.77 0.77
N LYS A 34 -6.87 -14.30 2.00
CA LYS A 34 -7.93 -13.96 2.97
C LYS A 34 -8.71 -12.71 2.57
N ILE A 35 -8.01 -11.66 2.10
CA ILE A 35 -8.65 -10.39 1.73
C ILE A 35 -9.47 -10.52 0.45
N LEU A 36 -8.92 -11.25 -0.52
CA LEU A 36 -9.52 -11.39 -1.85
C LEU A 36 -10.52 -12.53 -1.95
N ASP A 37 -10.55 -13.41 -0.93
CA ASP A 37 -11.33 -14.66 -0.93
C ASP A 37 -10.97 -15.56 -2.14
N ILE A 38 -9.65 -15.77 -2.34
CA ILE A 38 -9.10 -16.62 -3.40
C ILE A 38 -8.34 -17.79 -2.80
N VAL A 39 -8.18 -18.84 -3.60
CA VAL A 39 -7.55 -20.10 -3.16
C VAL A 39 -6.08 -19.89 -2.83
N LEU A 40 -5.68 -20.28 -1.62
CA LEU A 40 -4.27 -20.38 -1.23
C LEU A 40 -3.74 -21.76 -1.65
N THR A 41 -2.71 -21.77 -2.47
CA THR A 41 -2.04 -22.98 -2.95
C THR A 41 -0.59 -23.02 -2.48
N LYS A 42 0.17 -24.04 -2.88
CA LYS A 42 1.60 -24.15 -2.63
C LYS A 42 2.31 -24.44 -3.93
N ARG A 43 3.45 -23.79 -4.12
CA ARG A 43 4.34 -24.03 -5.26
C ARG A 43 5.64 -24.65 -4.77
N ALA A 44 6.09 -25.70 -5.44
CA ALA A 44 7.40 -26.29 -5.15
C ALA A 44 8.52 -25.28 -5.48
N ASN A 45 9.42 -25.07 -4.52
CA ASN A 45 10.60 -24.23 -4.66
C ASN A 45 11.83 -25.01 -4.19
N GLY A 46 12.42 -25.78 -5.09
CA GLY A 46 13.49 -26.72 -4.73
C GLY A 46 12.99 -27.80 -3.77
N SER A 47 13.60 -27.90 -2.59
CA SER A 47 13.26 -28.85 -1.53
C SER A 47 12.13 -28.38 -0.61
N SER A 48 11.63 -27.16 -0.78
CA SER A 48 10.57 -26.56 0.05
C SER A 48 9.35 -26.18 -0.76
N ASN A 49 8.23 -25.95 -0.09
CA ASN A 49 7.03 -25.39 -0.68
C ASN A 49 6.86 -23.94 -0.21
N ILE A 50 6.44 -23.07 -1.10
CA ILE A 50 6.08 -21.69 -0.78
C ILE A 50 4.58 -21.50 -1.04
N GLU A 51 3.91 -20.78 -0.15
CA GLU A 51 2.52 -20.38 -0.32
C GLU A 51 2.39 -19.51 -1.56
N LEU A 52 1.32 -19.73 -2.32
CA LEU A 52 0.99 -19.04 -3.56
C LEU A 52 -0.49 -18.71 -3.59
N ALA A 53 -0.81 -17.48 -3.90
CA ALA A 53 -2.15 -17.06 -4.28
C ALA A 53 -2.07 -16.22 -5.54
N GLY A 54 -3.11 -16.25 -6.38
CA GLY A 54 -3.10 -15.47 -7.61
C GLY A 54 -4.47 -15.39 -8.25
N PHE A 55 -4.59 -14.45 -9.18
CA PHE A 55 -5.80 -14.21 -9.95
C PHE A 55 -5.45 -13.83 -11.40
N PRO A 56 -6.38 -14.01 -12.36
CA PRO A 56 -6.14 -13.65 -13.75
C PRO A 56 -5.81 -12.15 -13.90
N TYR A 57 -4.84 -11.79 -14.74
CA TYR A 57 -4.35 -10.43 -14.87
C TYR A 57 -5.43 -9.42 -15.28
N HIS A 58 -6.38 -9.82 -16.12
CA HIS A 58 -7.48 -8.97 -16.54
C HIS A 58 -8.43 -8.61 -15.40
N SER A 59 -8.35 -9.31 -14.27
CA SER A 59 -9.15 -9.06 -13.09
C SER A 59 -8.48 -8.11 -12.08
N LEU A 60 -7.34 -7.50 -12.42
CA LEU A 60 -6.60 -6.58 -11.54
C LEU A 60 -7.51 -5.46 -11.01
N GLN A 61 -8.31 -4.86 -11.88
CA GLN A 61 -9.23 -3.78 -11.52
C GLN A 61 -10.30 -4.19 -10.48
N THR A 62 -10.56 -5.48 -10.35
CA THR A 62 -11.52 -6.01 -9.37
C THR A 62 -10.85 -6.32 -8.02
N TYR A 63 -9.64 -6.88 -8.05
CA TYR A 63 -8.95 -7.37 -6.86
C TYR A 63 -8.07 -6.33 -6.17
N LEU A 64 -7.37 -5.48 -6.94
CA LEU A 64 -6.50 -4.44 -6.43
C LEU A 64 -7.20 -3.48 -5.45
N PRO A 65 -8.41 -2.96 -5.74
CA PRO A 65 -9.12 -2.11 -4.80
C PRO A 65 -9.41 -2.76 -3.45
N LYS A 66 -9.65 -4.07 -3.41
CA LYS A 66 -9.90 -4.79 -2.16
C LYS A 66 -8.66 -4.83 -1.26
N LEU A 67 -7.47 -5.08 -1.85
CA LEU A 67 -6.19 -5.04 -1.13
C LEU A 67 -5.89 -3.64 -0.58
N VAL A 68 -6.06 -2.62 -1.40
CA VAL A 68 -5.77 -1.23 -1.02
C VAL A 68 -6.73 -0.75 0.07
N ARG A 69 -8.04 -1.02 -0.04
CA ARG A 69 -9.05 -0.67 0.98
C ARG A 69 -8.82 -1.36 2.33
N SER A 70 -8.22 -2.53 2.34
CA SER A 70 -7.84 -3.21 3.58
C SER A 70 -6.57 -2.66 4.23
N GLY A 71 -6.04 -1.53 3.71
CA GLY A 71 -4.89 -0.82 4.26
C GLY A 71 -3.54 -1.35 3.75
N ASN A 72 -3.52 -2.21 2.73
CA ASN A 72 -2.27 -2.74 2.18
C ASN A 72 -1.68 -1.81 1.13
N LYS A 73 -0.35 -1.81 1.09
CA LYS A 73 0.45 -1.14 0.07
C LYS A 73 0.86 -2.18 -0.98
N VAL A 74 0.39 -2.01 -2.21
CA VAL A 74 0.55 -2.99 -3.27
C VAL A 74 1.57 -2.51 -4.29
N ALA A 75 2.61 -3.32 -4.54
CA ALA A 75 3.57 -3.12 -5.62
C ALA A 75 3.23 -4.05 -6.79
N ILE A 76 2.99 -3.49 -7.95
CA ILE A 76 2.76 -4.22 -9.20
C ILE A 76 4.10 -4.43 -9.89
N CYS A 77 4.44 -5.71 -10.12
CA CYS A 77 5.65 -6.13 -10.79
C CYS A 77 5.29 -6.71 -12.17
N GLU A 78 5.57 -5.94 -13.21
CA GLU A 78 5.30 -6.33 -14.59
C GLU A 78 6.49 -7.03 -15.23
N GLN A 79 6.21 -7.78 -16.31
CA GLN A 79 7.21 -8.31 -17.22
C GLN A 79 7.73 -7.15 -18.07
N LEU A 80 9.04 -6.90 -18.03
CA LEU A 80 9.69 -5.82 -18.78
C LEU A 80 10.11 -6.27 -20.19
N GLU A 81 10.00 -7.56 -20.49
CA GLU A 81 10.38 -8.19 -21.75
C GLU A 81 9.25 -9.10 -22.24
N ASP A 82 9.10 -9.23 -23.56
CA ASP A 82 8.16 -10.19 -24.13
C ASP A 82 8.66 -11.63 -23.88
N PRO A 83 7.88 -12.48 -23.20
CA PRO A 83 8.24 -13.88 -22.96
C PRO A 83 8.54 -14.68 -24.23
N LYS A 84 7.96 -14.30 -25.36
CA LYS A 84 8.15 -14.95 -26.66
C LYS A 84 9.49 -14.63 -27.31
N MET A 85 10.10 -13.50 -26.91
CA MET A 85 11.35 -13.00 -27.49
C MET A 85 12.59 -13.40 -26.70
N THR A 86 12.42 -13.96 -25.50
CA THR A 86 13.54 -14.34 -24.64
C THR A 86 13.53 -15.84 -24.34
N LYS A 87 14.72 -16.47 -24.43
CA LYS A 87 14.95 -17.85 -23.98
C LYS A 87 15.38 -17.95 -22.52
N LYS A 88 15.56 -16.81 -21.86
CA LYS A 88 15.96 -16.68 -20.45
C LYS A 88 14.75 -16.37 -19.56
N ILE A 89 14.99 -16.31 -18.26
CA ILE A 89 13.98 -15.83 -17.31
C ILE A 89 13.63 -14.39 -17.65
N VAL A 90 12.35 -14.14 -17.89
CA VAL A 90 11.81 -12.81 -18.21
C VAL A 90 12.11 -11.84 -17.08
N LYS A 91 12.74 -10.71 -17.41
CA LYS A 91 12.97 -9.64 -16.42
C LYS A 91 11.67 -9.04 -15.96
N ARG A 92 11.58 -8.81 -14.65
CA ARG A 92 10.43 -8.16 -14.00
C ARG A 92 10.91 -6.94 -13.24
N GLY A 93 10.05 -5.94 -13.14
CA GLY A 93 10.30 -4.74 -12.36
C GLY A 93 9.03 -4.21 -11.75
N VAL A 94 9.17 -3.49 -10.64
CA VAL A 94 8.07 -2.74 -10.05
C VAL A 94 7.75 -1.57 -10.97
N THR A 95 6.56 -1.56 -11.54
CA THR A 95 6.07 -0.50 -12.42
C THR A 95 5.19 0.51 -11.69
N GLU A 96 4.51 0.06 -10.65
CA GLU A 96 3.57 0.88 -9.91
C GLU A 96 3.55 0.47 -8.44
N ILE A 97 3.39 1.46 -7.54
CA ILE A 97 3.14 1.25 -6.12
C ILE A 97 1.87 2.01 -5.75
N ILE A 98 0.87 1.27 -5.30
CA ILE A 98 -0.44 1.82 -4.94
C ILE A 98 -0.62 1.73 -3.44
N THR A 99 -0.99 2.86 -2.84
CA THR A 99 -1.21 2.98 -1.39
C THR A 99 -2.59 3.54 -1.11
N PRO A 100 -3.14 3.33 0.10
CA PRO A 100 -4.46 3.84 0.46
C PRO A 100 -4.62 5.35 0.31
N GLY A 101 -3.55 6.13 0.58
CA GLY A 101 -3.56 7.60 0.53
C GLY A 101 -3.28 8.17 -0.87
N VAL A 102 -2.69 7.36 -1.79
CA VAL A 102 -2.35 7.78 -3.14
C VAL A 102 -2.96 6.82 -4.14
N THR A 103 -4.25 6.92 -4.35
CA THR A 103 -4.98 6.16 -5.35
C THR A 103 -5.90 7.08 -6.15
N PHE A 104 -5.85 6.93 -7.48
CA PHE A 104 -6.68 7.69 -8.42
C PHE A 104 -7.85 6.86 -8.99
N ASN A 105 -7.95 5.59 -8.58
CA ASN A 105 -8.95 4.69 -9.14
C ASN A 105 -10.30 4.89 -8.42
N ASP A 106 -11.33 5.31 -9.15
CA ASP A 106 -12.69 5.50 -8.66
C ASP A 106 -13.24 4.27 -7.92
N ASN A 107 -12.84 3.07 -8.33
CA ASN A 107 -13.22 1.83 -7.68
C ASN A 107 -12.54 1.62 -6.31
N THR A 108 -11.49 2.37 -6.00
CA THR A 108 -10.75 2.30 -4.72
C THR A 108 -11.21 3.38 -3.76
N LEU A 109 -11.71 4.51 -4.28
CA LEU A 109 -12.17 5.64 -3.50
C LEU A 109 -13.58 5.39 -2.93
N GLU A 110 -13.80 5.88 -1.71
CA GLU A 110 -15.14 5.97 -1.14
C GLU A 110 -15.87 7.18 -1.76
N ILE A 111 -17.03 6.94 -2.37
CA ILE A 111 -17.82 7.99 -2.99
C ILE A 111 -18.15 9.09 -1.96
N LYS A 112 -17.88 10.35 -2.29
CA LYS A 112 -18.16 11.55 -1.49
C LYS A 112 -17.34 11.71 -0.20
N LYS A 113 -16.20 11.03 -0.05
CA LYS A 113 -15.26 11.26 1.06
C LYS A 113 -13.90 11.65 0.53
N ASN A 114 -13.27 12.62 1.19
CA ASN A 114 -11.90 12.97 0.92
C ASN A 114 -10.96 11.80 1.23
N ASN A 115 -9.91 11.66 0.42
CA ASN A 115 -8.89 10.61 0.55
C ASN A 115 -7.55 11.24 0.95
N PHE A 116 -7.45 11.71 2.20
CA PHE A 116 -6.27 12.42 2.66
C PHE A 116 -5.07 11.50 2.88
N LEU A 117 -3.95 11.91 2.32
CA LEU A 117 -2.60 11.57 2.72
C LEU A 117 -2.12 12.65 3.69
N ALA A 118 -1.61 12.28 4.86
CA ALA A 118 -1.01 13.23 5.78
C ALA A 118 0.50 13.06 5.88
N SER A 119 1.21 14.11 6.24
CA SER A 119 2.62 14.05 6.63
C SER A 119 2.83 14.78 7.94
N VAL A 120 3.53 14.14 8.89
CA VAL A 120 3.83 14.69 10.21
C VAL A 120 5.33 14.83 10.40
N TYR A 121 5.74 15.98 10.90
CA TYR A 121 7.13 16.27 11.27
C TYR A 121 7.17 16.86 12.69
N ILE A 122 8.14 16.44 13.49
CA ILE A 122 8.33 16.89 14.87
C ILE A 122 9.66 17.62 14.95
N ASP A 123 9.60 18.85 15.47
CA ASP A 123 10.74 19.61 15.95
C ASP A 123 10.32 20.29 17.26
N LYS A 124 10.62 21.55 17.46
CA LYS A 124 10.16 22.35 18.61
C LYS A 124 8.63 22.45 18.65
N LEU A 125 8.01 22.52 17.49
CA LEU A 125 6.58 22.43 17.27
C LEU A 125 6.30 21.25 16.33
N PHE A 126 5.07 20.78 16.34
CA PHE A 126 4.61 19.74 15.42
C PHE A 126 4.06 20.39 14.15
N GLY A 127 4.54 19.92 13.01
CA GLY A 127 4.00 20.26 11.70
C GLY A 127 3.16 19.11 11.14
N ILE A 128 2.01 19.42 10.55
CA ILE A 128 1.21 18.47 9.79
C ILE A 128 0.75 19.06 8.47
N SER A 129 0.74 18.25 7.44
CA SER A 129 0.12 18.57 6.15
C SER A 129 -0.84 17.46 5.73
N PHE A 130 -1.91 17.86 5.06
CA PHE A 130 -2.91 16.96 4.47
C PHE A 130 -3.01 17.25 2.98
N LEU A 131 -3.01 16.22 2.17
CA LEU A 131 -3.18 16.30 0.72
C LEU A 131 -4.23 15.29 0.28
N ASP A 132 -5.26 15.77 -0.40
CA ASP A 132 -6.14 14.93 -1.20
C ASP A 132 -5.72 15.03 -2.65
N VAL A 133 -5.11 13.96 -3.17
CA VAL A 133 -4.55 13.94 -4.53
C VAL A 133 -5.66 13.99 -5.59
N THR A 134 -6.88 13.57 -5.23
CA THR A 134 -8.01 13.49 -6.17
C THR A 134 -8.69 14.83 -6.39
N THR A 135 -8.76 15.66 -5.35
CA THR A 135 -9.37 17.00 -5.39
C THR A 135 -8.35 18.12 -5.53
N GLY A 136 -7.08 17.85 -5.16
CA GLY A 136 -6.04 18.86 -5.06
C GLY A 136 -6.09 19.69 -3.77
N ASP A 137 -6.95 19.32 -2.82
CA ASP A 137 -7.02 20.00 -1.53
C ASP A 137 -5.73 19.79 -0.74
N PHE A 138 -5.13 20.90 -0.28
CA PHE A 138 -3.90 20.88 0.49
C PHE A 138 -4.00 21.82 1.70
N PHE A 139 -3.77 21.25 2.89
CA PHE A 139 -3.82 21.98 4.16
C PHE A 139 -2.53 21.77 4.92
N THR A 140 -2.07 22.80 5.62
CA THR A 140 -0.91 22.74 6.51
C THR A 140 -1.25 23.39 7.84
N TYR A 141 -0.66 22.87 8.91
CA TYR A 141 -0.79 23.42 10.25
C TYR A 141 0.50 23.18 11.05
N GLU A 142 0.84 24.13 11.92
CA GLU A 142 1.91 24.03 12.90
C GLU A 142 1.36 24.37 14.28
N GLY A 143 1.70 23.57 15.28
CA GLY A 143 1.20 23.80 16.64
C GLY A 143 1.65 22.74 17.64
N ASP A 144 0.88 22.61 18.71
CA ASP A 144 1.13 21.62 19.77
C ASP A 144 0.64 20.21 19.39
N GLU A 145 1.10 19.21 20.13
CA GLU A 145 0.75 17.80 19.93
C GLU A 145 -0.77 17.56 20.01
N ILE A 146 -1.46 18.21 20.94
CA ILE A 146 -2.92 18.03 21.14
C ILE A 146 -3.69 18.48 19.90
N SER A 147 -3.29 19.62 19.33
CA SER A 147 -3.91 20.15 18.11
C SER A 147 -3.68 19.24 16.91
N ILE A 148 -2.47 18.67 16.76
CA ILE A 148 -2.16 17.72 15.70
C ILE A 148 -3.01 16.45 15.81
N VAL A 149 -3.14 15.87 17.00
CA VAL A 149 -3.98 14.70 17.25
C VAL A 149 -5.45 14.97 16.90
N ARG A 150 -5.96 16.15 17.27
CA ARG A 150 -7.34 16.56 16.91
C ARG A 150 -7.52 16.66 15.39
N LEU A 151 -6.55 17.24 14.69
CA LEU A 151 -6.59 17.36 13.24
C LEU A 151 -6.53 15.98 12.55
N ILE A 152 -5.67 15.07 13.01
CA ILE A 152 -5.61 13.70 12.49
C ILE A 152 -6.97 13.00 12.65
N ASN A 153 -7.59 13.10 13.81
CA ASN A 153 -8.89 12.51 14.06
C ASN A 153 -10.02 13.15 13.23
N SER A 154 -9.94 14.47 12.99
CA SER A 154 -10.94 15.20 12.20
C SER A 154 -10.85 14.92 10.71
N PHE A 155 -9.63 14.96 10.14
CA PHE A 155 -9.38 14.70 8.73
C PHE A 155 -9.38 13.21 8.39
N ASN A 156 -9.12 12.35 9.38
CA ASN A 156 -9.09 10.89 9.26
C ASN A 156 -8.30 10.39 8.03
N PRO A 157 -7.00 10.77 7.92
CA PRO A 157 -6.19 10.43 6.75
C PRO A 157 -6.07 8.92 6.59
N LYS A 158 -6.06 8.46 5.34
CA LYS A 158 -5.89 7.02 5.02
C LYS A 158 -4.46 6.55 5.22
N GLU A 159 -3.51 7.47 5.13
CA GLU A 159 -2.09 7.20 5.28
C GLU A 159 -1.39 8.40 5.93
N ILE A 160 -0.42 8.13 6.83
CA ILE A 160 0.42 9.17 7.43
C ILE A 160 1.89 8.87 7.11
N LEU A 161 2.56 9.83 6.48
CA LEU A 161 3.99 9.82 6.22
C LEU A 161 4.74 10.38 7.42
N ILE A 162 5.80 9.67 7.82
CA ILE A 162 6.64 10.04 8.97
C ILE A 162 8.11 9.86 8.59
N SER A 163 8.97 10.75 9.07
CA SER A 163 10.42 10.59 8.92
C SER A 163 10.89 9.29 9.58
N LYS A 164 11.80 8.56 8.92
CA LYS A 164 12.43 7.34 9.46
C LYS A 164 13.05 7.56 10.83
N THR A 165 13.62 8.73 11.06
CA THR A 165 14.28 9.10 12.33
C THR A 165 13.28 9.32 13.47
N GLN A 166 12.03 9.68 13.17
CA GLN A 166 11.01 10.04 14.15
C GLN A 166 9.96 8.94 14.36
N ILE A 167 10.07 7.82 13.65
CA ILE A 167 9.03 6.79 13.62
C ILE A 167 8.75 6.16 15.00
N ASN A 168 9.79 5.96 15.82
CA ASN A 168 9.63 5.34 17.14
C ASN A 168 8.95 6.31 18.13
N GLU A 169 9.26 7.60 18.06
CA GLU A 169 8.65 8.63 18.88
C GLU A 169 7.17 8.77 18.56
N LEU A 170 6.83 8.82 17.27
CA LEU A 170 5.46 8.99 16.81
C LEU A 170 4.59 7.73 17.01
N LYS A 171 5.14 6.53 16.83
CA LYS A 171 4.39 5.30 17.13
C LYS A 171 3.89 5.26 18.57
N ASN A 172 4.72 5.62 19.51
CA ASN A 172 4.35 5.62 20.93
C ASN A 172 3.24 6.65 21.25
N LYS A 173 3.17 7.74 20.48
CA LYS A 173 2.20 8.82 20.70
C LYS A 173 0.84 8.59 20.02
N PHE A 174 0.83 7.93 18.86
CA PHE A 174 -0.38 7.78 18.03
C PHE A 174 -1.01 6.38 18.03
N THR A 175 -0.43 5.40 18.75
CA THR A 175 -0.97 4.03 18.86
C THR A 175 -1.57 3.71 20.24
N SER A 176 -1.61 4.66 21.15
CA SER A 176 -2.27 4.52 22.48
C SER A 176 -3.74 4.87 22.42
#